data_5e105fd76507a7125439a1a577fb0aef
#
_entry.id   5e105fd76507a7125439a1a577fb0aef
#
_cell.length_a   1.000
_cell.length_b   1.000
_cell.length_c   1.000
_cell.angle_alpha   90.00
_cell.angle_beta   90.00
_cell.angle_gamma   90.00
#
_symmetry.space_group_name_H-M   'P 1'
#
loop_
_entity.id
_entity.type
_entity.pdbx_description
1 polymer ?
#
loop_
_entity_poly.entity_id
_entity_poly.type
_entity_poly.pdbx_seq_one_letter_code
_entity_poly.pdbx_strand_id
1 'polypeptide(L)'
;AMTNTLSAFSTFTADAGSDVITHSNINLFQYTRVQVSTTTTLPAGLAAATDYYVIKVTDTTAKLATSYANAVAGTAINITDAGTGTHTINTLLPRYTSGAGLQAIMWANNATPLGAGVPNLSLPSYTNSAQTTGKATPTVLPIGKTAAANGLILYSGTGAGKYGPFVPLAAGDAGI
;
A
#
# COMPACT_ATOMS: atom_id res chain seq x y z
N ALA A 1 0.60 -18.23 8.11
CA ALA A 1 -0.27 -17.08 8.34
C ALA A 1 0.56 -15.84 8.07
N MET A 2 0.17 -15.05 7.04
CA MET A 2 0.64 -13.68 6.99
C MET A 2 0.19 -13.04 8.30
N THR A 3 1.10 -12.93 9.25
CA THR A 3 0.97 -11.85 10.18
C THR A 3 0.83 -10.62 9.27
N ASN A 4 -0.23 -9.85 9.44
CA ASN A 4 -0.35 -8.52 8.87
C ASN A 4 0.88 -7.75 9.36
N THR A 5 2.02 -7.98 8.70
CA THR A 5 3.27 -7.35 9.05
C THR A 5 3.04 -5.92 8.61
N LEU A 6 2.75 -5.08 9.59
CA LEU A 6 2.64 -3.65 9.42
C LEU A 6 3.87 -3.22 8.63
N SER A 7 3.67 -2.87 7.38
CA SER A 7 4.76 -2.31 6.59
C SER A 7 4.99 -0.90 7.09
N ALA A 8 6.18 -0.62 7.59
CA ALA A 8 6.58 0.73 7.92
C ALA A 8 6.42 1.60 6.67
N PHE A 9 5.43 2.49 6.71
CA PHE A 9 5.11 3.35 5.58
C PHE A 9 5.97 4.62 5.59
N SER A 10 6.10 5.25 6.75
CA SER A 10 6.89 6.46 6.95
C SER A 10 7.15 6.69 8.44
N THR A 11 8.23 7.35 8.76
CA THR A 11 8.39 7.97 10.08
C THR A 11 7.56 9.23 10.17
N PHE A 12 7.22 9.64 11.39
CA PHE A 12 6.50 10.89 11.63
C PHE A 12 6.95 11.59 12.91
N THR A 13 6.66 12.89 12.98
CA THR A 13 6.69 13.70 14.20
C THR A 13 5.30 14.20 14.50
N ALA A 14 4.99 14.47 15.77
CA ALA A 14 3.69 15.00 16.19
C ALA A 14 3.82 16.38 16.80
N ASP A 15 2.87 17.25 16.50
CA ASP A 15 2.72 18.58 17.10
C ASP A 15 1.47 18.61 18.00
N ALA A 16 1.71 18.74 19.31
CA ALA A 16 0.64 18.80 20.31
C ALA A 16 -0.21 20.07 20.23
N GLY A 17 0.30 21.14 19.63
CA GLY A 17 -0.45 22.39 19.51
C GLY A 17 -1.51 22.38 18.40
N SER A 18 -1.34 21.53 17.39
CA SER A 18 -2.21 21.46 16.21
C SER A 18 -2.84 20.10 15.96
N ASP A 19 -2.48 19.07 16.75
CA ASP A 19 -2.84 17.66 16.52
C ASP A 19 -2.35 17.11 15.18
N VAL A 20 -1.34 17.72 14.59
CA VAL A 20 -0.83 17.37 13.28
C VAL A 20 0.38 16.44 13.41
N ILE A 21 0.39 15.40 12.60
CA ILE A 21 1.59 14.60 12.35
C ILE A 21 2.23 15.02 11.04
N THR A 22 3.56 15.13 11.01
CA THR A 22 4.35 15.42 9.81
C THR A 22 5.11 14.16 9.40
N HIS A 23 4.98 13.77 8.15
CA HIS A 23 5.57 12.56 7.56
C HIS A 23 6.21 12.86 6.20
N SER A 24 7.12 12.02 5.73
CA SER A 24 7.86 12.25 4.48
C SER A 24 7.22 11.58 3.24
N ASN A 25 6.25 10.70 3.41
CA ASN A 25 5.70 9.93 2.31
C ASN A 25 4.40 10.55 1.78
N ILE A 26 4.44 11.11 0.57
CA ILE A 26 3.32 11.76 -0.10
C ILE A 26 2.15 10.83 -0.47
N ASN A 27 2.33 9.50 -0.40
CA ASN A 27 1.32 8.51 -0.75
C ASN A 27 0.39 8.14 0.43
N LEU A 28 0.41 8.90 1.51
CA LEU A 28 -0.58 8.73 2.58
C LEU A 28 -1.90 9.39 2.15
N PHE A 29 -2.88 8.56 1.80
CA PHE A 29 -4.16 9.04 1.28
C PHE A 29 -5.16 9.29 2.40
N GLN A 30 -6.13 10.18 2.09
CA GLN A 30 -7.27 10.46 2.96
C GLN A 30 -8.00 9.18 3.33
N TYR A 31 -8.38 9.05 4.59
CA TYR A 31 -9.13 7.92 5.17
C TYR A 31 -8.40 6.57 5.18
N THR A 32 -7.11 6.54 4.85
CA THR A 32 -6.30 5.32 4.97
C THR A 32 -6.31 4.83 6.42
N ARG A 33 -6.56 3.53 6.61
CA ARG A 33 -6.41 2.89 7.91
C ARG A 33 -4.94 2.63 8.20
N VAL A 34 -4.48 3.09 9.35
CA VAL A 34 -3.08 2.99 9.79
C VAL A 34 -3.00 2.54 11.24
N GLN A 35 -1.86 2.02 11.62
CA GLN A 35 -1.44 1.89 13.01
C GLN A 35 -0.14 2.66 13.21
N VAL A 36 0.15 3.00 14.45
CA VAL A 36 1.39 3.70 14.80
C VAL A 36 2.24 2.85 15.75
N SER A 37 3.54 3.02 15.64
CA SER A 37 4.51 2.41 16.54
C SER A 37 5.61 3.40 16.88
N THR A 38 6.39 3.10 17.90
CA THR A 38 7.52 3.93 18.32
C THR A 38 8.62 3.06 18.90
N THR A 39 9.83 3.59 18.91
CA THR A 39 10.96 2.94 19.60
C THR A 39 10.96 3.21 21.11
N THR A 40 10.22 4.20 21.59
CA THR A 40 10.18 4.58 23.02
C THR A 40 8.75 4.86 23.49
N THR A 41 8.26 6.10 23.39
CA THR A 41 6.92 6.50 23.88
C THR A 41 6.15 7.20 22.76
N LEU A 42 4.95 6.71 22.42
CA LEU A 42 4.08 7.38 21.47
C LEU A 42 3.63 8.75 21.96
N PRO A 43 3.30 9.67 21.04
CA PRO A 43 2.60 10.91 21.40
C PRO A 43 1.33 10.63 22.21
N ALA A 44 1.09 11.39 23.25
CA ALA A 44 -0.08 11.21 24.12
C ALA A 44 -1.37 11.43 23.29
N GLY A 45 -2.33 10.53 23.46
CA GLY A 45 -3.51 10.41 22.61
C GLY A 45 -3.42 9.24 21.62
N LEU A 46 -2.22 8.72 21.34
CA LEU A 46 -2.00 7.60 20.45
C LEU A 46 -1.58 6.33 21.24
N ALA A 47 -2.00 5.17 20.75
CA ALA A 47 -1.66 3.88 21.32
C ALA A 47 -1.17 2.91 20.21
N ALA A 48 -0.20 2.06 20.56
CA ALA A 48 0.28 1.02 19.66
C ALA A 48 -0.82 -0.02 19.39
N ALA A 49 -0.73 -0.70 18.23
CA ALA A 49 -1.68 -1.73 17.80
C ALA A 49 -3.15 -1.28 17.75
N THR A 50 -3.39 0.02 17.66
CA THR A 50 -4.71 0.63 17.55
C THR A 50 -4.91 1.16 16.14
N ASP A 51 -6.08 0.90 15.56
CA ASP A 51 -6.44 1.37 14.24
C ASP A 51 -6.84 2.84 14.28
N TYR A 52 -6.23 3.61 13.40
CA TYR A 52 -6.55 5.02 13.16
C TYR A 52 -6.87 5.25 11.68
N TYR A 53 -7.54 6.36 11.42
CA TYR A 53 -7.92 6.79 10.08
C TYR A 53 -7.34 8.17 9.78
N VAL A 54 -6.72 8.30 8.61
CA VAL A 54 -6.02 9.52 8.21
C VAL A 54 -6.99 10.62 7.83
N ILE A 55 -6.78 11.82 8.38
CA ILE A 55 -7.35 13.08 7.92
C ILE A 55 -6.20 13.85 7.27
N LYS A 56 -6.12 13.81 5.94
CA LYS A 56 -5.03 14.45 5.19
C LYS A 56 -5.16 15.97 5.27
N VAL A 57 -4.10 16.67 5.65
CA VAL A 57 -4.01 18.13 5.68
C VAL A 57 -3.24 18.65 4.45
N THR A 58 -2.06 18.07 4.20
CA THR A 58 -1.24 18.31 3.00
C THR A 58 -0.65 17.00 2.52
N ASP A 59 0.24 17.03 1.52
CA ASP A 59 0.94 15.81 1.06
C ASP A 59 1.89 15.21 2.10
N THR A 60 2.35 16.01 3.06
CA THR A 60 3.30 15.59 4.11
C THR A 60 2.77 15.78 5.53
N THR A 61 1.53 16.21 5.69
CA THR A 61 0.92 16.41 7.01
C THR A 61 -0.48 15.82 7.07
N ALA A 62 -0.81 15.24 8.22
CA ALA A 62 -2.12 14.63 8.48
C ALA A 62 -2.52 14.77 9.95
N LYS A 63 -3.79 14.53 10.24
CA LYS A 63 -4.31 14.25 11.58
C LYS A 63 -4.81 12.82 11.61
N LEU A 64 -4.99 12.26 12.79
CA LEU A 64 -5.50 10.90 12.98
C LEU A 64 -6.85 10.93 13.69
N ALA A 65 -7.73 10.01 13.33
CA ALA A 65 -9.05 9.83 13.95
C ALA A 65 -9.22 8.39 14.44
N THR A 66 -10.03 8.17 15.46
CA THR A 66 -10.29 6.86 16.06
C THR A 66 -11.22 5.98 15.24
N SER A 67 -11.91 6.53 14.25
CA SER A 67 -12.82 5.78 13.37
C SER A 67 -12.91 6.44 11.99
N TYR A 68 -13.35 5.66 11.00
CA TYR A 68 -13.64 6.19 9.66
C TYR A 68 -14.68 7.33 9.71
N ALA A 69 -15.73 7.17 10.53
CA ALA A 69 -16.77 8.20 10.67
C ALA A 69 -16.20 9.51 11.23
N ASN A 70 -15.33 9.43 12.24
CA ASN A 70 -14.65 10.59 12.79
C ASN A 70 -13.71 11.24 11.78
N ALA A 71 -13.02 10.45 10.97
CA ALA A 71 -12.15 10.97 9.91
C ALA A 71 -12.96 11.72 8.84
N VAL A 72 -14.12 11.21 8.46
CA VAL A 72 -15.05 11.87 7.51
C VAL A 72 -15.60 13.18 8.11
N ALA A 73 -15.91 13.18 9.42
CA ALA A 73 -16.38 14.36 10.14
C ALA A 73 -15.26 15.38 10.44
N GLY A 74 -13.98 15.03 10.17
CA GLY A 74 -12.86 15.89 10.51
C GLY A 74 -12.51 15.91 12.01
N THR A 75 -13.06 14.97 12.81
CA THR A 75 -12.82 14.88 14.24
C THR A 75 -11.51 14.14 14.50
N ALA A 76 -10.46 14.88 14.79
CA ALA A 76 -9.14 14.35 15.08
C ALA A 76 -8.96 13.96 16.54
N ILE A 77 -7.97 13.11 16.79
CA ILE A 77 -7.47 12.81 18.13
C ILE A 77 -6.72 14.03 18.67
N ASN A 78 -6.97 14.34 19.93
CA ASN A 78 -6.20 15.35 20.65
C ASN A 78 -4.83 14.78 21.05
N ILE A 79 -3.78 15.33 20.49
CA ILE A 79 -2.37 14.98 20.79
C ILE A 79 -1.85 16.00 21.80
N THR A 80 -1.50 15.57 23.00
CA THR A 80 -1.10 16.46 24.08
C THR A 80 0.40 16.53 24.36
N ASP A 81 1.19 15.67 23.71
CA ASP A 81 2.66 15.74 23.67
C ASP A 81 3.21 15.13 22.38
N ALA A 82 4.47 15.35 22.10
CA ALA A 82 5.13 14.84 20.90
C ALA A 82 5.65 13.40 21.02
N GLY A 83 5.57 12.80 22.19
CA GLY A 83 6.23 11.52 22.48
C GLY A 83 7.74 11.58 22.44
N THR A 84 8.38 10.41 22.50
CA THR A 84 9.85 10.28 22.41
C THR A 84 10.27 9.10 21.54
N GLY A 85 11.44 9.20 20.91
CA GLY A 85 11.96 8.18 20.01
C GLY A 85 11.52 8.39 18.57
N THR A 86 11.70 7.35 17.76
CA THR A 86 11.26 7.35 16.34
C THR A 86 9.86 6.78 16.23
N HIS A 87 8.92 7.59 15.76
CA HIS A 87 7.55 7.17 15.52
C HIS A 87 7.39 6.73 14.06
N THR A 88 6.61 5.68 13.84
CA THR A 88 6.38 5.10 12.52
C THR A 88 4.88 4.95 12.27
N ILE A 89 4.42 5.36 11.09
CA ILE A 89 3.11 5.03 10.55
C ILE A 89 3.22 3.70 9.81
N ASN A 90 2.31 2.80 10.11
CA ASN A 90 2.21 1.49 9.46
C ASN A 90 0.86 1.43 8.74
N THR A 91 0.89 1.16 7.44
CA THR A 91 -0.34 1.01 6.66
C THR A 91 -0.88 -0.42 6.76
N LEU A 92 -2.19 -0.53 6.79
CA LEU A 92 -2.92 -1.79 6.80
C LEU A 92 -3.65 -1.98 5.48
N LEU A 93 -3.60 -3.17 4.93
CA LEU A 93 -4.44 -3.52 3.79
C LEU A 93 -5.91 -3.58 4.25
N PRO A 94 -6.83 -2.77 3.67
CA PRO A 94 -8.16 -2.56 4.25
C PRO A 94 -9.06 -3.80 4.29
N ARG A 95 -8.82 -4.79 3.42
CA ARG A 95 -9.70 -5.96 3.25
C ARG A 95 -9.01 -7.31 3.36
N TYR A 96 -7.68 -7.36 3.29
CA TYR A 96 -6.93 -8.60 3.13
C TYR A 96 -5.84 -8.69 4.18
N THR A 97 -6.15 -9.28 5.31
CA THR A 97 -5.19 -9.46 6.41
C THR A 97 -4.13 -10.51 6.11
N SER A 98 -4.38 -11.35 5.09
CA SER A 98 -3.50 -12.47 4.72
C SER A 98 -2.90 -12.37 3.32
N GLY A 99 -3.24 -11.34 2.54
CA GLY A 99 -2.86 -11.27 1.13
C GLY A 99 -3.62 -12.25 0.22
N ALA A 100 -4.43 -13.16 0.77
CA ALA A 100 -5.25 -14.07 -0.03
C ALA A 100 -6.26 -13.29 -0.88
N GLY A 101 -6.32 -13.60 -2.18
CA GLY A 101 -7.17 -12.88 -3.14
C GLY A 101 -6.57 -11.57 -3.68
N LEU A 102 -5.39 -11.14 -3.21
CA LEU A 102 -4.68 -10.04 -3.84
C LEU A 102 -4.03 -10.51 -5.14
N GLN A 103 -4.14 -9.69 -6.17
CA GLN A 103 -3.47 -9.91 -7.44
C GLN A 103 -2.68 -8.67 -7.82
N ALA A 104 -1.49 -8.87 -8.36
CA ALA A 104 -0.71 -7.79 -8.92
C ALA A 104 -1.33 -7.37 -10.26
N ILE A 105 -1.53 -6.06 -10.44
CA ILE A 105 -1.93 -5.47 -11.72
C ILE A 105 -0.82 -4.57 -12.22
N MET A 106 -0.67 -4.47 -13.53
CA MET A 106 0.24 -3.52 -14.14
C MET A 106 -0.51 -2.29 -14.64
N TRP A 107 0.00 -1.14 -14.26
CA TRP A 107 -0.47 0.16 -14.74
C TRP A 107 0.70 0.92 -15.37
N ALA A 108 0.54 1.36 -16.61
CA ALA A 108 1.51 2.25 -17.24
C ALA A 108 1.29 3.68 -16.73
N ASN A 109 2.26 4.19 -16.00
CA ASN A 109 2.28 5.58 -15.54
C ASN A 109 3.27 6.38 -16.39
N ASN A 110 2.97 6.52 -17.68
CA ASN A 110 3.78 7.27 -18.62
C ASN A 110 2.89 8.08 -19.56
N ALA A 111 3.32 9.30 -19.87
CA ALA A 111 2.62 10.20 -20.80
C ALA A 111 2.73 9.75 -22.26
N THR A 112 3.64 8.84 -22.59
CA THR A 112 3.82 8.30 -23.94
C THR A 112 3.43 6.83 -24.00
N PRO A 113 2.81 6.38 -25.12
CA PRO A 113 2.55 4.96 -25.32
C PRO A 113 3.84 4.12 -25.26
N LEU A 114 3.73 2.89 -24.78
CA LEU A 114 4.83 1.94 -24.87
C LEU A 114 5.22 1.76 -26.36
N GLY A 115 6.52 1.86 -26.65
CA GLY A 115 7.03 1.78 -28.02
C GLY A 115 6.74 0.44 -28.73
N ALA A 116 7.17 0.33 -29.98
CA ALA A 116 6.89 -0.82 -30.85
C ALA A 116 7.54 -2.15 -30.40
N GLY A 117 8.41 -2.15 -29.41
CA GLY A 117 8.94 -3.35 -28.79
C GLY A 117 7.85 -4.10 -28.00
N VAL A 118 7.96 -5.42 -27.90
CA VAL A 118 7.13 -6.24 -27.01
C VAL A 118 7.92 -6.48 -25.73
N PRO A 119 7.83 -5.63 -24.71
CA PRO A 119 8.51 -5.88 -23.46
C PRO A 119 7.91 -7.13 -22.82
N ASN A 120 8.75 -7.93 -22.22
CA ASN A 120 8.37 -9.10 -21.47
C ASN A 120 8.33 -8.75 -19.98
N LEU A 121 7.28 -9.15 -19.28
CA LEU A 121 7.20 -9.06 -17.84
C LEU A 121 7.45 -10.43 -17.21
N SER A 122 8.26 -10.44 -16.19
CA SER A 122 8.30 -11.54 -15.22
C SER A 122 8.43 -10.96 -13.82
N LEU A 123 7.80 -11.60 -12.84
CA LEU A 123 8.14 -11.44 -11.44
C LEU A 123 9.10 -12.56 -11.08
N PRO A 124 10.40 -12.28 -10.99
CA PRO A 124 11.40 -13.33 -10.75
C PRO A 124 11.32 -13.90 -9.33
N SER A 125 10.75 -13.14 -8.42
CA SER A 125 10.53 -13.59 -7.05
C SER A 125 9.40 -12.77 -6.41
N TYR A 126 8.46 -13.47 -5.77
CA TYR A 126 7.46 -12.87 -4.89
C TYR A 126 7.19 -13.78 -3.69
N THR A 127 6.56 -13.26 -2.67
CA THR A 127 6.07 -14.02 -1.52
C THR A 127 4.56 -14.19 -1.67
N ASN A 128 4.07 -15.44 -1.67
CA ASN A 128 2.64 -15.70 -1.79
C ASN A 128 1.89 -15.49 -0.45
N SER A 129 0.56 -15.55 -0.49
CA SER A 129 -0.28 -15.41 0.69
C SER A 129 -0.05 -16.48 1.78
N ALA A 130 0.57 -17.60 1.45
CA ALA A 130 1.00 -18.63 2.39
C ALA A 130 2.41 -18.39 2.97
N GLN A 131 2.99 -17.19 2.77
CA GLN A 131 4.33 -16.79 3.20
C GLN A 131 5.47 -17.60 2.57
N THR A 132 5.24 -18.28 1.48
CA THR A 132 6.30 -18.94 0.72
C THR A 132 7.01 -17.92 -0.14
N THR A 133 8.30 -17.73 0.09
CA THR A 133 9.18 -16.84 -0.67
C THR A 133 9.74 -17.53 -1.92
N GLY A 134 10.31 -16.74 -2.83
CA GLY A 134 10.97 -17.26 -4.02
C GLY A 134 10.02 -17.83 -5.07
N LYS A 135 8.74 -17.54 -5.00
CA LYS A 135 7.78 -17.85 -6.07
C LYS A 135 8.06 -16.96 -7.27
N ALA A 136 7.85 -17.47 -8.46
CA ALA A 136 8.02 -16.73 -9.71
C ALA A 136 6.79 -16.92 -10.61
N THR A 137 6.55 -15.96 -11.49
CA THR A 137 5.53 -16.14 -12.54
C THR A 137 5.90 -17.33 -13.41
N PRO A 138 4.93 -18.19 -13.81
CA PRO A 138 5.21 -19.42 -14.52
C PRO A 138 5.85 -19.21 -15.89
N THR A 139 5.62 -18.06 -16.51
CA THR A 139 6.18 -17.73 -17.83
C THR A 139 6.44 -16.22 -17.91
N VAL A 140 7.35 -15.85 -18.79
CA VAL A 140 7.53 -14.47 -19.21
C VAL A 140 6.30 -14.04 -20.02
N LEU A 141 5.64 -12.99 -19.58
CA LEU A 141 4.40 -12.50 -20.20
C LEU A 141 4.73 -11.40 -21.21
N PRO A 142 4.43 -11.59 -22.50
CA PRO A 142 4.56 -10.51 -23.47
C PRO A 142 3.51 -9.43 -23.20
N ILE A 143 3.94 -8.20 -23.03
CA ILE A 143 3.04 -7.05 -22.87
C ILE A 143 2.55 -6.63 -24.26
N GLY A 144 1.23 -6.53 -24.44
CA GLY A 144 0.65 -6.12 -25.72
C GLY A 144 1.10 -4.70 -26.15
N LYS A 145 1.27 -4.51 -27.45
CA LYS A 145 1.78 -3.28 -28.08
C LYS A 145 0.96 -2.00 -27.83
N THR A 146 -0.22 -2.09 -27.28
CA THR A 146 -1.19 -0.99 -27.21
C THR A 146 -1.54 -0.62 -25.77
N ALA A 147 -0.56 -0.51 -24.90
CA ALA A 147 -0.82 0.21 -23.67
C ALA A 147 -0.92 1.70 -24.00
N ALA A 148 -2.13 2.24 -23.90
CA ALA A 148 -2.32 3.68 -23.96
C ALA A 148 -1.52 4.35 -22.84
N ALA A 149 -1.10 5.59 -23.07
CA ALA A 149 -0.49 6.38 -22.01
C ALA A 149 -1.40 6.35 -20.76
N ASN A 150 -0.83 6.12 -19.59
CA ASN A 150 -1.56 6.04 -18.32
C ASN A 150 -2.73 5.05 -18.32
N GLY A 151 -2.49 3.82 -18.71
CA GLY A 151 -3.52 2.79 -18.79
C GLY A 151 -3.14 1.43 -18.23
N LEU A 152 -4.15 0.57 -18.06
CA LEU A 152 -3.95 -0.83 -17.72
C LEU A 152 -3.17 -1.54 -18.83
N ILE A 153 -2.14 -2.27 -18.45
CA ILE A 153 -1.39 -3.11 -19.38
C ILE A 153 -2.11 -4.44 -19.53
N LEU A 154 -2.56 -4.72 -20.75
CA LEU A 154 -3.18 -5.99 -21.10
C LEU A 154 -2.12 -6.93 -21.68
N TYR A 155 -2.09 -8.16 -21.21
CA TYR A 155 -1.24 -9.21 -21.79
C TYR A 155 -1.89 -9.79 -23.03
N SER A 156 -1.12 -9.91 -24.11
CA SER A 156 -1.50 -10.73 -25.26
C SER A 156 -0.77 -12.06 -25.19
N GLY A 157 -1.40 -13.09 -24.68
CA GLY A 157 -0.85 -14.45 -24.74
C GLY A 157 -0.96 -15.00 -26.16
N THR A 158 0.07 -15.75 -26.60
CA THR A 158 -0.02 -16.63 -27.76
C THR A 158 -0.72 -17.91 -27.30
N GLY A 159 -2.03 -17.96 -27.44
CA GLY A 159 -2.88 -19.07 -27.00
C GLY A 159 -4.29 -18.59 -26.68
N ALA A 160 -5.23 -19.48 -26.47
CA ALA A 160 -6.64 -19.20 -26.29
C ALA A 160 -7.03 -18.43 -25.01
N GLY A 161 -6.07 -17.86 -24.27
CA GLY A 161 -6.30 -17.09 -23.06
C GLY A 161 -5.75 -15.67 -23.19
N LYS A 162 -6.63 -14.69 -23.36
CA LYS A 162 -6.30 -13.30 -23.09
C LYS A 162 -6.28 -13.12 -21.58
N TYR A 163 -5.10 -13.04 -21.01
CA TYR A 163 -4.97 -12.67 -19.59
C TYR A 163 -5.26 -11.17 -19.47
N GLY A 164 -6.17 -10.81 -18.56
CA GLY A 164 -6.43 -9.43 -18.23
C GLY A 164 -5.20 -8.75 -17.61
N PRO A 165 -5.35 -7.57 -16.98
CA PRO A 165 -4.23 -6.81 -16.41
C PRO A 165 -3.58 -7.47 -15.19
N PHE A 166 -3.99 -8.68 -14.84
CA PHE A 166 -3.50 -9.42 -13.68
C PHE A 166 -2.25 -10.21 -14.02
N VAL A 167 -1.25 -10.12 -13.16
CA VAL A 167 -0.06 -10.96 -13.23
C VAL A 167 -0.43 -12.36 -12.75
N PRO A 168 -0.32 -13.42 -13.60
CA PRO A 168 -0.61 -14.78 -13.16
C PRO A 168 0.41 -15.19 -12.10
N LEU A 169 -0.09 -15.75 -11.02
CA LEU A 169 0.72 -16.32 -9.95
C LEU A 169 1.12 -17.76 -10.28
N ALA A 170 2.08 -18.30 -9.53
CA ALA A 170 2.42 -19.72 -9.66
C ALA A 170 1.21 -20.61 -9.33
N ALA A 171 1.15 -21.80 -9.93
CA ALA A 171 0.05 -22.74 -9.71
C ALA A 171 -0.13 -23.04 -8.22
N GLY A 172 -1.37 -22.96 -7.75
CA GLY A 172 -1.73 -23.17 -6.35
C GLY A 172 -1.61 -21.95 -5.43
N ASP A 173 -1.11 -20.81 -5.92
CA ASP A 173 -1.06 -19.59 -5.12
C ASP A 173 -2.41 -18.85 -5.12
N ALA A 174 -2.87 -18.49 -3.93
CA ALA A 174 -4.17 -17.81 -3.73
C ALA A 174 -4.05 -16.26 -3.64
N GLY A 175 -2.84 -15.72 -3.74
CA GLY A 175 -2.55 -14.29 -3.65
C GLY A 175 -1.07 -14.01 -3.39
N ILE A 176 -0.70 -12.73 -3.37
CA ILE A 176 0.65 -12.24 -3.09
C ILE A 176 0.73 -11.57 -1.72
#